data_d24c0b46f29533e23d9fe1a5412a8b9d
#
_entry.id   d24c0b46f29533e23d9fe1a5412a8b9d
#
_cell.length_a   1.000
_cell.length_b   1.000
_cell.length_c   1.000
_cell.angle_alpha   90.00
_cell.angle_beta   90.00
_cell.angle_gamma   90.00
#
_symmetry.space_group_name_H-M   'P 1'
#
loop_
_entity.id
_entity.type
_entity.pdbx_description
1 polymer ?
#
loop_
_entity_poly.entity_id
_entity_poly.type
_entity_poly.pdbx_seq_one_letter_code
_entity_poly.pdbx_strand_id
1 'polypeptide(L)'
;MPIGLAIDGANRHDMKLVRPTLESLVAEPPEPSEEQPQGMCLDKGYDYDEVREILEEFGFTAHIKARGEEAKELKEEAGKRARRWVVERSHSWMNRFRRILVRWDKKPENYLALLHFACALISFRAAGLFG
;
A
#
# COMPACT_ATOMS: atom_id res chain seq x y z
N MET A 1 5.20 -5.51 -4.41
CA MET A 1 5.69 -4.46 -5.34
C MET A 1 4.91 -3.18 -5.10
N PRO A 2 5.56 -2.06 -4.81
CA PRO A 2 4.87 -0.78 -4.75
C PRO A 2 4.57 -0.30 -6.18
N ILE A 3 3.30 -0.04 -6.48
CA ILE A 3 2.81 0.37 -7.81
C ILE A 3 2.11 1.73 -7.80
N GLY A 4 1.96 2.33 -6.64
CA GLY A 4 1.43 3.68 -6.45
C GLY A 4 2.04 4.32 -5.21
N LEU A 5 2.16 5.63 -5.21
CA LEU A 5 2.81 6.38 -4.15
C LEU A 5 2.27 7.80 -4.06
N ALA A 6 1.97 8.24 -2.85
CA ALA A 6 1.69 9.63 -2.54
C ALA A 6 2.37 10.04 -1.23
N ILE A 7 2.69 11.32 -1.09
CA ILE A 7 3.24 11.89 0.14
C ILE A 7 2.48 13.15 0.54
N ASP A 8 2.43 13.41 1.84
CA ASP A 8 1.91 14.66 2.39
C ASP A 8 2.64 14.99 3.70
N GLY A 9 2.33 16.13 4.31
CA GLY A 9 2.89 16.52 5.59
C GLY A 9 2.47 15.57 6.72
N ALA A 10 3.38 15.31 7.67
CA ALA A 10 3.14 14.42 8.80
C ALA A 10 1.97 14.85 9.74
N ASN A 11 1.51 16.09 9.60
CA ASN A 11 0.34 16.62 10.32
C ASN A 11 -1.00 16.36 9.61
N ARG A 12 -0.97 15.75 8.43
CA ARG A 12 -2.16 15.37 7.70
C ARG A 12 -2.62 13.97 8.09
N HIS A 13 -3.93 13.78 8.14
CA HIS A 13 -4.51 12.47 8.42
C HIS A 13 -4.31 11.54 7.22
N ASP A 14 -3.86 10.31 7.49
CA ASP A 14 -3.48 9.33 6.45
C ASP A 14 -4.63 9.00 5.49
N MET A 15 -5.89 9.04 5.96
CA MET A 15 -7.07 8.82 5.09
C MET A 15 -7.11 9.74 3.87
N LYS A 16 -6.57 10.96 3.98
CA LYS A 16 -6.53 11.94 2.89
C LYS A 16 -5.56 11.53 1.76
N LEU A 17 -4.65 10.60 2.04
CA LEU A 17 -3.71 10.07 1.06
C LEU A 17 -4.25 8.88 0.28
N VAL A 18 -5.38 8.29 0.67
CA VAL A 18 -5.95 7.11 0.01
C VAL A 18 -6.25 7.41 -1.46
N ARG A 19 -7.03 8.44 -1.75
CA ARG A 19 -7.37 8.83 -3.13
C ARG A 19 -6.13 9.17 -3.97
N PRO A 20 -5.24 10.09 -3.54
CA PRO A 20 -4.01 10.40 -4.29
C PRO A 20 -3.13 9.18 -4.54
N THR A 21 -3.06 8.25 -3.59
CA THR A 21 -2.29 7.00 -3.77
C THR A 21 -2.90 6.12 -4.85
N LEU A 22 -4.23 5.94 -4.85
CA LEU A 22 -4.92 5.16 -5.87
C LEU A 22 -4.83 5.79 -7.26
N GLU A 23 -4.91 7.12 -7.34
CA GLU A 23 -4.75 7.88 -8.59
C GLU A 23 -3.30 7.80 -9.14
N SER A 24 -2.32 7.52 -8.28
CA SER A 24 -0.91 7.38 -8.66
C SER A 24 -0.52 5.98 -9.16
N LEU A 25 -1.46 5.04 -9.23
CA LEU A 25 -1.18 3.69 -9.72
C LEU A 25 -0.66 3.73 -11.16
N VAL A 26 0.54 3.15 -11.37
CA VAL A 26 1.19 3.09 -12.69
C VAL A 26 0.81 1.84 -13.49
N ALA A 27 0.19 0.86 -12.84
CA ALA A 27 -0.33 -0.35 -13.46
C ALA A 27 -1.85 -0.40 -13.24
N GLU A 28 -2.59 -0.65 -14.31
CA GLU A 28 -4.03 -0.90 -14.19
C GLU A 28 -4.23 -2.25 -13.49
N PRO A 29 -4.95 -2.28 -12.35
CA PRO A 29 -5.33 -3.54 -11.74
C PRO A 29 -6.26 -4.31 -12.70
N PRO A 30 -6.23 -5.65 -12.68
CA PRO A 30 -7.19 -6.44 -13.44
C PRO A 30 -8.62 -6.06 -13.06
N GLU A 31 -9.55 -6.11 -14.01
CA GLU A 31 -10.95 -5.84 -13.71
C GLU A 31 -11.47 -6.81 -12.63
N PRO A 32 -12.14 -6.30 -11.60
CA PRO A 32 -12.69 -7.15 -10.55
C PRO A 32 -13.78 -8.03 -11.12
N SER A 33 -13.75 -9.31 -10.81
CA SER A 33 -14.81 -10.27 -11.11
C SER A 33 -15.39 -10.86 -9.83
N GLU A 34 -16.56 -11.48 -9.91
CA GLU A 34 -17.16 -12.16 -8.75
C GLU A 34 -16.25 -13.29 -8.24
N GLU A 35 -15.52 -13.96 -9.13
CA GLU A 35 -14.60 -15.04 -8.79
C GLU A 35 -13.25 -14.53 -8.28
N GLN A 36 -12.82 -13.34 -8.71
CA GLN A 36 -11.54 -12.73 -8.33
C GLN A 36 -11.71 -11.25 -7.96
N PRO A 37 -12.30 -10.96 -6.79
CA PRO A 37 -12.44 -9.58 -6.32
C PRO A 37 -11.07 -8.98 -6.02
N GLN A 38 -10.87 -7.72 -6.37
CA GLN A 38 -9.66 -6.97 -6.04
C GLN A 38 -9.73 -6.47 -4.59
N GLY A 39 -8.98 -7.11 -3.70
CA GLY A 39 -8.95 -6.74 -2.28
C GLY A 39 -7.90 -5.65 -1.98
N MET A 40 -8.30 -4.64 -1.21
CA MET A 40 -7.40 -3.64 -0.64
C MET A 40 -7.29 -3.81 0.86
N CYS A 41 -6.09 -4.13 1.35
CA CYS A 41 -5.82 -4.30 2.77
C CYS A 41 -5.31 -2.99 3.37
N LEU A 42 -6.01 -2.47 4.36
CA LEU A 42 -5.67 -1.26 5.07
C LEU A 42 -5.65 -1.49 6.58
N ASP A 43 -4.92 -0.64 7.28
CA ASP A 43 -4.88 -0.59 8.74
C ASP A 43 -6.23 -0.13 9.31
N LYS A 44 -6.53 -0.48 10.56
CA LYS A 44 -7.73 -0.02 11.29
C LYS A 44 -7.83 1.50 11.36
N GLY A 45 -6.72 2.22 11.29
CA GLY A 45 -6.68 3.68 11.20
C GLY A 45 -7.37 4.26 9.96
N TYR A 46 -7.64 3.45 8.95
CA TYR A 46 -8.37 3.82 7.73
C TYR A 46 -9.85 3.42 7.75
N ASP A 47 -10.39 2.98 8.88
CA ASP A 47 -11.76 2.50 9.02
C ASP A 47 -12.75 3.68 9.10
N TYR A 48 -12.96 4.33 7.98
CA TYR A 48 -13.90 5.41 7.76
C TYR A 48 -14.78 5.09 6.57
N ASP A 49 -16.05 5.47 6.65
CA ASP A 49 -17.01 5.27 5.55
C ASP A 49 -16.54 5.93 4.26
N GLU A 50 -15.96 7.13 4.36
CA GLU A 50 -15.38 7.88 3.24
C GLU A 50 -14.25 7.07 2.52
N VAL A 51 -13.40 6.37 3.28
CA VAL A 51 -12.35 5.52 2.72
C VAL A 51 -12.97 4.31 2.00
N ARG A 52 -14.00 3.70 2.56
CA ARG A 52 -14.70 2.57 1.95
C ARG A 52 -15.37 2.96 0.64
N GLU A 53 -15.99 4.15 0.58
CA GLU A 53 -16.58 4.71 -0.63
C GLU A 53 -15.52 4.94 -1.73
N ILE A 54 -14.36 5.49 -1.37
CA ILE A 54 -13.24 5.68 -2.30
C ILE A 54 -12.76 4.33 -2.86
N LEU A 55 -12.59 3.32 -2.02
CA LEU A 55 -12.14 2.00 -2.45
C LEU A 55 -13.16 1.36 -3.40
N GLU A 56 -14.44 1.47 -3.10
CA GLU A 56 -15.52 0.97 -3.95
C GLU A 56 -15.54 1.69 -5.31
N GLU A 57 -15.38 3.01 -5.34
CA GLU A 57 -15.25 3.81 -6.56
C GLU A 57 -14.12 3.32 -7.47
N PHE A 58 -12.99 2.92 -6.89
CA PHE A 58 -11.84 2.36 -7.62
C PHE A 58 -11.94 0.85 -7.88
N GLY A 59 -13.04 0.21 -7.52
CA GLY A 59 -13.29 -1.21 -7.75
C GLY A 59 -12.60 -2.16 -6.78
N PHE A 60 -12.21 -1.68 -5.59
CA PHE A 60 -11.58 -2.48 -4.55
C PHE A 60 -12.57 -2.91 -3.47
N THR A 61 -12.39 -4.14 -2.99
CA THR A 61 -13.05 -4.62 -1.78
C THR A 61 -12.19 -4.29 -0.56
N ALA A 62 -12.74 -3.52 0.39
CA ALA A 62 -12.02 -3.10 1.58
C ALA A 62 -11.80 -4.25 2.58
N HIS A 63 -10.55 -4.47 2.99
CA HIS A 63 -10.16 -5.35 4.07
C HIS A 63 -9.48 -4.54 5.18
N ILE A 64 -10.29 -4.00 6.09
CA ILE A 64 -9.84 -3.13 7.18
C ILE A 64 -10.11 -3.84 8.50
N LYS A 65 -9.09 -4.44 9.11
CA LYS A 65 -9.21 -5.20 10.35
C LYS A 65 -8.10 -4.87 11.34
N ALA A 66 -8.44 -4.94 12.63
CA ALA A 66 -7.45 -4.88 13.68
C ALA A 66 -6.59 -6.16 13.72
N ARG A 67 -5.34 -6.05 14.21
CA ARG A 67 -4.41 -7.19 14.32
C ARG A 67 -5.03 -8.40 15.04
N GLY A 68 -5.79 -8.16 16.10
CA GLY A 68 -6.42 -9.22 16.89
C GLY A 68 -7.57 -9.92 16.17
N GLU A 69 -8.32 -9.22 15.35
CA GLU A 69 -9.42 -9.77 14.55
C GLU A 69 -8.89 -10.66 13.43
N GLU A 70 -7.84 -10.21 12.73
CA GLU A 70 -7.19 -11.00 11.70
C GLU A 70 -6.57 -12.29 12.25
N ALA A 71 -5.94 -12.23 13.44
CA ALA A 71 -5.35 -13.38 14.10
C ALA A 71 -6.41 -14.41 14.55
N LYS A 72 -7.61 -13.98 14.95
CA LYS A 72 -8.72 -14.87 15.29
C LYS A 72 -9.24 -15.60 14.06
N GLU A 73 -9.46 -14.89 12.96
CA GLU A 73 -9.94 -15.50 11.70
C GLU A 73 -8.93 -16.51 11.12
N LEU A 74 -7.62 -16.22 11.23
CA LEU A 74 -6.58 -17.14 10.78
C LEU A 74 -6.55 -18.44 11.60
N LYS A 75 -6.99 -18.41 12.86
CA LYS A 75 -7.13 -19.59 13.69
C LYS A 75 -8.40 -20.37 13.40
N GLU A 76 -9.46 -19.69 12.98
CA GLU A 76 -10.77 -20.29 12.70
C GLU A 76 -10.85 -20.90 11.31
N GLU A 77 -10.12 -20.34 10.34
CA GLU A 77 -10.11 -20.82 8.96
C GLU A 77 -8.71 -21.29 8.54
N ALA A 78 -8.51 -22.61 8.57
CA ALA A 78 -7.28 -23.22 8.08
C ALA A 78 -7.08 -22.90 6.57
N GLY A 79 -6.02 -22.15 6.24
CA GLY A 79 -5.63 -21.80 4.86
C GLY A 79 -5.68 -20.33 4.52
N LYS A 80 -6.28 -19.45 5.34
CA LYS A 80 -6.14 -17.99 5.17
C LYS A 80 -4.76 -17.51 5.62
N ARG A 81 -4.08 -16.76 4.77
CA ARG A 81 -2.81 -16.10 5.11
C ARG A 81 -3.08 -14.67 5.55
N ALA A 82 -2.38 -14.24 6.62
CA ALA A 82 -2.35 -12.83 7.01
C ALA A 82 -1.92 -11.97 5.81
N ARG A 83 -2.71 -10.94 5.47
CA ARG A 83 -2.43 -10.09 4.31
C ARG A 83 -1.48 -8.93 4.64
N ARG A 84 -1.31 -8.63 5.93
CA ARG A 84 -0.46 -7.52 6.42
C ARG A 84 1.03 -7.68 6.13
N TRP A 85 1.53 -8.91 6.02
CA TRP A 85 2.94 -9.15 5.75
C TRP A 85 3.44 -8.47 4.47
N VAL A 86 2.56 -8.22 3.51
CA VAL A 86 2.89 -7.54 2.25
C VAL A 86 3.32 -6.09 2.51
N VAL A 87 2.60 -5.38 3.39
CA VAL A 87 2.91 -4.00 3.78
C VAL A 87 4.23 -3.94 4.55
N GLU A 88 4.39 -4.81 5.54
CA GLU A 88 5.61 -4.89 6.35
C GLU A 88 6.84 -5.22 5.49
N ARG A 89 6.69 -6.10 4.52
CA ARG A 89 7.74 -6.44 3.56
C ARG A 89 8.13 -5.25 2.68
N SER A 90 7.16 -4.49 2.18
CA SER A 90 7.43 -3.29 1.37
C SER A 90 8.17 -2.22 2.17
N HIS A 91 7.76 -1.96 3.40
CA HIS A 91 8.47 -1.07 4.31
C HIS A 91 9.90 -1.54 4.61
N SER A 92 10.09 -2.83 4.85
CA SER A 92 11.42 -3.42 5.06
C SER A 92 12.35 -3.21 3.86
N TRP A 93 11.82 -3.31 2.66
CA TRP A 93 12.61 -3.05 1.44
C TRP A 93 12.97 -1.58 1.30
N MET A 94 12.04 -0.65 1.56
CA MET A 94 12.31 0.80 1.50
C MET A 94 13.36 1.23 2.53
N ASN A 95 13.36 0.63 3.72
CA ASN A 95 14.31 0.92 4.79
C ASN A 95 15.77 0.60 4.42
N ARG A 96 16.02 -0.18 3.38
CA ARG A 96 17.37 -0.43 2.87
C ARG A 96 17.96 0.75 2.09
N PHE A 97 17.14 1.69 1.69
CA PHE A 97 17.58 2.90 0.99
C PHE A 97 17.82 4.02 2.02
N ARG A 98 19.08 4.17 2.44
CA ARG A 98 19.46 5.14 3.49
C ARG A 98 19.00 6.57 3.18
N ARG A 99 18.94 6.93 1.90
CA ARG A 99 18.60 8.29 1.46
C ARG A 99 17.13 8.63 1.74
N ILE A 100 16.24 7.65 1.77
CA ILE A 100 14.82 7.84 2.06
C ILE A 100 14.44 7.53 3.50
N LEU A 101 15.29 6.81 4.24
CA LEU A 101 15.04 6.43 5.64
C LEU A 101 14.93 7.68 6.53
N VAL A 102 15.77 8.68 6.27
CA VAL A 102 15.71 10.00 6.90
C VAL A 102 15.56 11.04 5.80
N ARG A 103 14.57 11.92 5.93
CA ARG A 103 14.33 12.97 4.95
C ARG A 103 15.36 14.10 5.09
N TRP A 104 16.33 14.11 4.20
CA TRP A 104 17.34 15.18 4.09
C TRP A 104 16.92 16.29 3.12
N ASP A 105 15.99 15.99 2.20
CA ASP A 105 15.58 16.92 1.17
C ASP A 105 14.54 17.91 1.71
N LYS A 106 14.83 19.20 1.58
CA LYS A 106 13.92 20.26 2.01
C LYS A 106 12.67 20.35 1.14
N LYS A 107 12.84 20.11 -0.18
CA LYS A 107 11.75 20.14 -1.14
C LYS A 107 11.04 18.78 -1.19
N PRO A 108 9.72 18.74 -0.99
CA PRO A 108 8.96 17.49 -1.05
C PRO A 108 9.12 16.74 -2.39
N GLU A 109 9.24 17.49 -3.49
CA GLU A 109 9.38 16.92 -4.84
C GLU A 109 10.66 16.09 -4.99
N ASN A 110 11.76 16.54 -4.40
CA ASN A 110 13.02 15.81 -4.42
C ASN A 110 12.94 14.51 -3.62
N TYR A 111 12.29 14.55 -2.46
CA TYR A 111 12.06 13.35 -1.66
C TYR A 111 11.14 12.37 -2.37
N LEU A 112 10.06 12.86 -2.98
CA LEU A 112 9.14 12.05 -3.78
C LEU A 112 9.85 11.39 -4.96
N ALA A 113 10.73 12.10 -5.66
CA ALA A 113 11.53 11.55 -6.76
C ALA A 113 12.42 10.39 -6.29
N LEU A 114 13.06 10.51 -5.12
CA LEU A 114 13.85 9.43 -4.52
C LEU A 114 13.00 8.22 -4.13
N LEU A 115 11.80 8.44 -3.60
CA LEU A 115 10.85 7.38 -3.28
C LEU A 115 10.40 6.64 -4.55
N HIS A 116 10.06 7.36 -5.62
CA HIS A 116 9.72 6.75 -6.91
C HIS A 116 10.88 5.90 -7.44
N PHE A 117 12.10 6.38 -7.35
CA PHE A 117 13.28 5.65 -7.78
C PHE A 117 13.48 4.36 -6.96
N ALA A 118 13.35 4.44 -5.65
CA ALA A 118 13.43 3.27 -4.76
C ALA A 118 12.32 2.25 -5.07
N CYS A 119 11.08 2.70 -5.25
CA CYS A 119 9.95 1.86 -5.63
C CYS A 119 10.17 1.19 -6.99
N ALA A 120 10.71 1.92 -7.97
CA ALA A 120 11.05 1.38 -9.28
C ALA A 120 12.10 0.25 -9.18
N LEU A 121 13.17 0.46 -8.41
CA LEU A 121 14.19 -0.57 -8.18
C LEU A 121 13.63 -1.81 -7.47
N ILE A 122 12.77 -1.63 -6.47
CA ILE A 122 12.11 -2.73 -5.77
C ILE A 122 11.24 -3.53 -6.75
N SER A 123 10.43 -2.84 -7.53
CA SER A 123 9.52 -3.46 -8.50
C SER A 123 10.28 -4.18 -9.61
N PHE A 124 11.34 -3.57 -10.12
CA PHE A 124 12.19 -4.15 -11.14
C PHE A 124 12.87 -5.45 -10.67
N ARG A 125 13.39 -5.46 -9.44
CA ARG A 125 13.95 -6.68 -8.84
C ARG A 125 12.89 -7.75 -8.60
N ALA A 126 11.72 -7.35 -8.11
CA ALA A 126 10.63 -8.29 -7.84
C ALA A 126 10.05 -8.91 -9.13
N ALA A 127 10.17 -8.21 -10.26
CA ALA A 127 9.82 -8.73 -11.58
C ALA A 127 10.84 -9.73 -12.16
N GLY A 128 11.96 -9.95 -11.45
CA GLY A 128 12.99 -10.91 -11.89
C GLY A 128 13.86 -10.44 -13.06
N LEU A 129 13.80 -9.15 -13.41
CA LEU A 129 14.54 -8.58 -14.53
C LEU A 129 16.05 -8.44 -14.29
N PHE A 130 16.49 -8.61 -13.06
CA PHE A 130 17.92 -8.66 -12.68
C PHE A 130 18.46 -10.07 -12.45
N GLY A 131 17.76 -11.09 -12.86
CA GLY A 131 18.20 -12.47 -12.69
C GLY A 131 17.93 -13.00 -11.29
#